data_8c672c034fa8fb115a12e2ec757ff720
#
_entry.id   8c672c034fa8fb115a12e2ec757ff720
#
_cell.length_a   1.000
_cell.length_b   1.000
_cell.length_c   1.000
_cell.angle_alpha   90.00
_cell.angle_beta   90.00
_cell.angle_gamma   90.00
#
_symmetry.space_group_name_H-M   'P 1'
#
loop_
_entity.id
_entity.type
_entity.pdbx_description
1 polymer ?
#
loop_
_entity_poly.entity_id
_entity_poly.type
_entity_poly.pdbx_seq_one_letter_code
_entity_poly.pdbx_strand_id
1 'polypeptide(L)'
;MATIGTFTAADNGYGGSVKTLTLNFRAKFVPTEKDNDKAPDYRIIAGAIECGAALKKTARDSNREYLSVKLDDPSFPAPIYASLLEAEGGEGYNLIWSRRNGD
;
A
#
# COMPACT_ATOMS: atom_id res chain seq x y z
N MET A 1 -8.07 -8.29 -10.58
CA MET A 1 -7.95 -7.32 -9.48
C MET A 1 -8.68 -7.81 -8.24
N ALA A 2 -8.10 -7.63 -7.09
CA ALA A 2 -8.72 -8.03 -5.84
C ALA A 2 -8.39 -7.04 -4.75
N THR A 3 -9.39 -6.72 -3.94
CA THR A 3 -9.16 -5.88 -2.76
C THR A 3 -8.59 -6.78 -1.66
N ILE A 4 -7.35 -6.54 -1.29
CA ILE A 4 -6.67 -7.34 -0.27
C ILE A 4 -6.51 -6.60 1.04
N GLY A 5 -7.01 -5.38 1.13
CA GLY A 5 -6.95 -4.65 2.37
C GLY A 5 -7.82 -3.42 2.34
N THR A 6 -8.14 -2.92 3.53
CA THR A 6 -8.87 -1.68 3.70
C THR A 6 -8.13 -0.83 4.70
N PHE A 7 -8.04 0.47 4.40
CA PHE A 7 -7.28 1.41 5.21
C PHE A 7 -8.05 2.70 5.41
N THR A 8 -7.75 3.40 6.48
CA THR A 8 -8.30 4.73 6.74
C THR A 8 -7.15 5.69 7.00
N ALA A 9 -7.37 6.95 6.65
CA ALA A 9 -6.39 7.98 6.92
C ALA A 9 -6.29 8.18 8.44
N ALA A 10 -5.06 8.28 8.95
CA ALA A 10 -4.79 8.46 10.37
C ALA A 10 -3.57 9.35 10.53
N ASP A 11 -3.73 10.42 11.27
CA ASP A 11 -2.66 11.41 11.50
C ASP A 11 -1.94 11.77 10.19
N ASN A 12 -0.71 11.32 10.00
CA ASN A 12 0.06 11.63 8.82
C ASN A 12 0.19 10.46 7.85
N GLY A 13 -0.58 9.41 8.05
CA GLY A 13 -0.46 8.22 7.23
C GLY A 13 -1.77 7.47 7.15
N TYR A 14 -1.68 6.15 7.07
CA TYR A 14 -2.85 5.29 6.93
C TYR A 14 -2.73 4.12 7.88
N GLY A 15 -3.87 3.60 8.31
CA GLY A 15 -3.90 2.39 9.13
C GLY A 15 -5.01 1.49 8.68
N GLY A 16 -4.77 0.19 8.73
CA GLY A 16 -5.77 -0.77 8.32
C GLY A 16 -5.27 -2.19 8.40
N SER A 17 -5.83 -3.04 7.55
CA SER A 17 -5.48 -4.45 7.56
C SER A 17 -5.36 -5.01 6.15
N VAL A 18 -4.52 -6.03 6.03
CA VAL A 18 -4.34 -6.80 4.79
C VAL A 18 -4.85 -8.20 5.05
N LYS A 19 -5.73 -8.66 4.19
CA LYS A 19 -6.30 -10.01 4.30
C LYS A 19 -6.31 -10.67 2.94
N THR A 20 -5.65 -11.80 2.86
CA THR A 20 -5.69 -12.66 1.68
C THR A 20 -6.00 -14.07 2.15
N LEU A 21 -5.92 -15.02 1.24
CA LEU A 21 -6.17 -16.41 1.59
C LEU A 21 -5.22 -16.92 2.67
N THR A 22 -3.97 -16.44 2.67
CA THR A 22 -2.96 -16.91 3.61
C THR A 22 -2.43 -15.81 4.52
N LEU A 23 -2.81 -14.56 4.29
CA LEU A 23 -2.31 -13.43 5.06
C LEU A 23 -3.44 -12.73 5.80
N ASN A 24 -3.17 -12.36 7.03
CA ASN A 24 -4.12 -11.59 7.83
C ASN A 24 -3.30 -10.81 8.86
N PHE A 25 -3.07 -9.54 8.59
CA PHE A 25 -2.31 -8.71 9.53
C PHE A 25 -2.74 -7.26 9.43
N ARG A 26 -2.49 -6.52 10.50
CA ARG A 26 -2.74 -5.08 10.53
C ARG A 26 -1.46 -4.36 10.14
N ALA A 27 -1.60 -3.30 9.38
CA ALA A 27 -0.46 -2.54 8.90
C ALA A 27 -0.72 -1.04 8.98
N LYS A 28 0.37 -0.28 9.05
CA LYS A 28 0.32 1.17 9.04
C LYS A 28 1.25 1.70 7.97
N PHE A 29 0.81 2.76 7.31
CA PHE A 29 1.66 3.51 6.38
C PHE A 29 2.16 4.74 7.15
N VAL A 30 3.47 4.79 7.35
CA VAL A 30 4.10 5.85 8.12
C VAL A 30 4.92 6.73 7.17
N PRO A 31 4.71 8.05 7.17
CA PRO A 31 5.47 8.91 6.27
C PRO A 31 6.96 8.86 6.60
N THR A 32 7.79 8.92 5.56
CA THR A 32 9.23 8.89 5.71
C THR A 32 9.82 10.25 5.39
N GLU A 33 11.04 10.46 5.89
CA GLU A 33 11.83 11.60 5.42
C GLU A 33 12.53 11.18 4.13
N LYS A 34 12.27 11.91 3.08
CA LYS A 34 12.85 11.59 1.78
C LYS A 34 14.20 12.28 1.64
N ASP A 35 15.25 11.47 1.53
CA ASP A 35 16.60 11.99 1.30
C ASP A 35 16.85 12.24 -0.19
N ASN A 36 16.03 11.63 -1.06
CA ASN A 36 16.17 11.81 -2.50
C ASN A 36 14.85 11.40 -3.17
N ASP A 37 14.73 11.64 -4.47
CA ASP A 37 13.51 11.39 -5.22
C ASP A 37 13.17 9.90 -5.33
N LYS A 38 14.12 9.02 -5.09
CA LYS A 38 13.92 7.59 -5.18
C LYS A 38 13.48 6.96 -3.87
N ALA A 39 13.54 7.72 -2.79
CA ALA A 39 13.11 7.21 -1.49
C ALA A 39 11.59 7.08 -1.46
N PRO A 40 11.05 6.07 -0.74
CA PRO A 40 9.61 5.92 -0.64
C PRO A 40 8.97 7.06 0.14
N ASP A 41 7.72 7.34 -0.16
CA ASP A 41 6.95 8.35 0.57
C ASP A 41 6.46 7.82 1.90
N TYR A 42 6.20 6.52 1.98
CA TYR A 42 5.72 5.87 3.19
C TYR A 42 6.43 4.55 3.42
N ARG A 43 6.55 4.18 4.68
CA ARG A 43 6.97 2.85 5.08
C ARG A 43 5.76 2.09 5.58
N ILE A 44 5.69 0.80 5.30
CA ILE A 44 4.57 -0.03 5.73
C ILE A 44 5.05 -0.91 6.86
N ILE A 45 4.41 -0.76 8.02
CA ILE A 45 4.83 -1.43 9.25
C ILE A 45 3.68 -2.27 9.78
N ALA A 46 3.96 -3.54 10.01
CA ALA A 46 3.03 -4.46 10.64
C ALA A 46 3.52 -4.76 12.05
N GLY A 47 2.87 -4.15 13.03
CA GLY A 47 3.37 -4.21 14.40
C GLY A 47 4.68 -3.47 14.54
N ALA A 48 5.75 -4.19 14.81
CA ALA A 48 7.08 -3.63 14.91
C ALA A 48 7.95 -3.98 13.71
N ILE A 49 7.38 -4.58 12.67
CA ILE A 49 8.12 -5.11 11.52
C ILE A 49 7.84 -4.28 10.29
N GLU A 50 8.89 -3.77 9.66
CA GLU A 50 8.75 -3.07 8.38
C GLU A 50 8.60 -4.12 7.29
N CYS A 51 7.47 -4.08 6.59
CA CYS A 51 7.16 -5.09 5.59
C CYS A 51 6.91 -4.51 4.19
N GLY A 52 7.18 -3.24 3.98
CA GLY A 52 7.00 -2.68 2.66
C GLY A 52 7.18 -1.19 2.59
N ALA A 53 6.89 -0.66 1.41
CA ALA A 53 7.02 0.76 1.14
C ALA A 53 5.97 1.20 0.12
N ALA A 54 5.71 2.49 0.07
CA ALA A 54 4.74 3.04 -0.86
C ALA A 54 5.26 4.35 -1.45
N LEU A 55 4.94 4.57 -2.73
CA LEU A 55 5.29 5.78 -3.46
C LEU A 55 4.04 6.45 -3.98
N LYS A 56 3.97 7.76 -3.87
CA LYS A 56 2.87 8.52 -4.46
C LYS A 56 3.02 8.56 -5.97
N LYS A 57 1.95 8.26 -6.67
CA LYS A 57 1.92 8.33 -8.13
C LYS A 57 0.60 8.94 -8.58
N THR A 58 0.59 9.41 -9.82
CA THR A 58 -0.61 9.97 -10.43
C THR A 58 -0.97 9.15 -11.65
N ALA A 59 -2.23 8.70 -11.71
CA ALA A 59 -2.71 7.94 -12.85
C ALA A 59 -2.80 8.85 -14.07
N ARG A 60 -2.32 8.36 -15.22
CA ARG A 60 -2.27 9.17 -16.44
C ARG A 60 -3.64 9.51 -17.01
N ASP A 61 -4.54 8.54 -16.93
CA ASP A 61 -5.85 8.67 -17.57
C ASP A 61 -6.86 9.45 -16.74
N SER A 62 -6.76 9.40 -15.42
CA SER A 62 -7.74 10.05 -14.56
C SER A 62 -7.16 11.19 -13.75
N ASN A 63 -5.84 11.37 -13.78
CA ASN A 63 -5.14 12.39 -13.01
C ASN A 63 -5.35 12.27 -11.50
N ARG A 64 -5.73 11.08 -11.03
CA ARG A 64 -5.96 10.82 -9.61
C ARG A 64 -4.68 10.31 -8.96
N GLU A 65 -4.45 10.76 -7.74
CA GLU A 65 -3.30 10.29 -6.97
C GLU A 65 -3.60 8.95 -6.33
N TYR A 66 -2.60 8.10 -6.28
CA TYR A 66 -2.68 6.82 -5.57
C TYR A 66 -1.31 6.46 -5.04
N LEU A 67 -1.25 5.48 -4.16
CA LEU A 67 0.01 4.97 -3.65
C LEU A 67 0.33 3.65 -4.35
N SER A 68 1.53 3.58 -4.91
CA SER A 68 2.05 2.32 -5.46
C SER A 68 2.74 1.60 -4.30
N VAL A 69 2.24 0.41 -3.97
CA VAL A 69 2.62 -0.30 -2.75
C VAL A 69 3.40 -1.55 -3.10
N LYS A 70 4.49 -1.77 -2.37
CA LYS A 70 5.25 -3.01 -2.45
C LYS A 70 5.33 -3.60 -1.04
N LEU A 71 4.77 -4.78 -0.87
CA LEU A 71 4.89 -5.54 0.37
C LEU A 71 5.92 -6.63 0.15
N ASP A 72 6.94 -6.67 0.98
CA ASP A 72 8.03 -7.62 0.84
C ASP A 72 8.56 -8.00 2.21
N ASP A 73 8.49 -9.28 2.51
CA ASP A 73 8.94 -9.83 3.78
C ASP A 73 9.50 -11.22 3.54
N PRO A 74 10.51 -11.64 4.30
CA PRO A 74 11.06 -12.99 4.12
C PRO A 74 10.04 -14.12 4.23
N SER A 75 8.91 -13.87 4.88
CA SER A 75 7.84 -14.88 4.98
C SER A 75 7.00 -14.98 3.71
N PHE A 76 7.16 -14.04 2.77
CA PHE A 76 6.41 -14.07 1.51
C PHE A 76 7.19 -14.82 0.44
N PRO A 77 6.53 -15.64 -0.38
CA PRO A 77 7.24 -16.31 -1.49
C PRO A 77 7.73 -15.34 -2.55
N ALA A 78 7.09 -14.18 -2.68
CA ALA A 78 7.50 -13.14 -3.63
C ALA A 78 6.92 -11.81 -3.16
N PRO A 79 7.49 -10.69 -3.61
CA PRO A 79 6.93 -9.39 -3.28
C PRO A 79 5.50 -9.24 -3.80
N ILE A 80 4.69 -8.53 -3.05
CA ILE A 80 3.30 -8.25 -3.43
C ILE A 80 3.23 -6.80 -3.88
N TYR A 81 2.74 -6.57 -5.09
CA TYR A 81 2.56 -5.24 -5.64
C TYR A 81 1.09 -4.90 -5.68
N ALA A 82 0.74 -3.75 -5.14
CA ALA A 82 -0.65 -3.34 -5.04
C ALA A 82 -0.76 -1.83 -5.17
N SER A 83 -1.98 -1.34 -5.21
CA SER A 83 -2.23 0.10 -5.26
C SER A 83 -3.22 0.45 -4.15
N LEU A 84 -2.95 1.53 -3.44
CA LEU A 84 -3.87 2.05 -2.43
C LEU A 84 -4.66 3.18 -3.07
N LEU A 85 -5.95 2.96 -3.23
CA LEU A 85 -6.86 3.88 -3.90
C LEU A 85 -7.97 4.32 -2.95
N GLU A 86 -8.38 5.58 -3.07
CA GLU A 86 -9.50 6.07 -2.30
C GLU A 86 -10.77 5.31 -2.70
N ALA A 87 -11.52 4.87 -1.70
CA ALA A 87 -12.76 4.15 -1.93
C ALA A 87 -13.84 5.10 -2.47
N GLU A 88 -14.77 4.55 -3.25
CA GLU A 88 -15.92 5.31 -3.71
C GLU A 88 -16.71 5.82 -2.51
N GLY A 89 -17.14 7.07 -2.58
CA GLY A 89 -17.84 7.68 -1.46
C GLY A 89 -16.92 8.36 -0.46
N GLY A 90 -15.60 8.22 -0.62
CA GLY A 90 -14.64 8.92 0.23
C GLY A 90 -14.48 8.34 1.61
N GLU A 91 -14.94 7.14 1.86
CA GLU A 91 -14.87 6.49 3.17
C GLU A 91 -13.73 5.48 3.24
N GLY A 92 -12.50 5.99 3.31
CA GLY A 92 -11.35 5.13 3.46
C GLY A 92 -10.68 4.80 2.13
N TYR A 93 -9.80 3.82 2.17
CA TYR A 93 -8.97 3.44 1.04
C TYR A 93 -8.96 1.93 0.88
N ASN A 94 -8.85 1.47 -0.36
CA ASN A 94 -8.75 0.06 -0.67
C ASN A 94 -7.37 -0.27 -1.19
N LEU A 95 -6.78 -1.33 -0.67
CA LEU A 95 -5.54 -1.86 -1.20
C LEU A 95 -5.90 -2.92 -2.24
N ILE A 96 -5.58 -2.63 -3.49
CA ILE A 96 -6.01 -3.45 -4.62
C ILE A 96 -4.82 -4.13 -5.25
N TRP A 97 -4.89 -5.44 -5.33
CA TRP A 97 -3.86 -6.28 -5.93
C TRP A 97 -4.34 -6.77 -7.29
N SER A 98 -3.45 -6.79 -8.25
CA SER A 98 -3.72 -7.45 -9.51
C SER A 98 -2.48 -8.23 -9.93
N ARG A 99 -2.73 -9.33 -10.63
CA ARG A 99 -1.63 -10.13 -11.15
C ARG A 99 -0.93 -9.35 -12.25
N ARG A 100 0.37 -9.26 -12.15
CA ARG A 100 1.14 -8.54 -13.17
C ARG A 100 1.39 -9.47 -14.34
N ASN A 101 0.88 -9.07 -15.49
CA ASN A 101 1.04 -9.84 -16.73
C ASN A 101 1.97 -9.11 -17.67
N GLY A 102 3.26 -9.21 -17.38
CA GLY A 102 4.25 -8.58 -18.23
C GLY A 102 4.32 -7.07 -18.10
N ASP A 103 3.77 -6.55 -17.07
CA ASP A 103 3.92 -5.11 -16.82
C ASP A 103 5.15 -4.85 -15.97
#